data_71cc197f8adb2b7c384b61202ee17bda
#
_entry.id   71cc197f8adb2b7c384b61202ee17bda
#
_cell.length_a   1.000
_cell.length_b   1.000
_cell.length_c   1.000
_cell.angle_alpha   90.00
_cell.angle_beta   90.00
_cell.angle_gamma   90.00
#
_symmetry.space_group_name_H-M   'P 1'
#
loop_
_entity.id
_entity.type
_entity.pdbx_description
1 polymer ?
#
loop_
_entity_poly.entity_id
_entity_poly.type
_entity_poly.pdbx_seq_one_letter_code
_entity_poly.pdbx_strand_id
1 'polypeptide(L)'
;VGIKYALLDNLSLSTNIPFVYKSDQRSTSNERNATDIGDISFGGLWQPKKSDGRSLTMMYNSSIVIPSGASPFKIDPDTALSTGSGFYSTSAGFSASKSLDPVFVFGSGSIYYPLNASDLSQRRPNNRILTKVAPGKTLGLSLGMAYALSYTVSINTSVSFSYATKYKYYWENESSSTSGESTSAVLNIGSGWRISPQKTISTSLGIGLTNSASDFTFSFSIPFDFKL
;
A
#
# COMPACT_ATOMS: atom_id res chain seq x y z
N VAL A 1 -4.69 13.42 8.24
CA VAL A 1 -5.49 13.20 9.46
C VAL A 1 -6.27 11.91 9.29
N GLY A 2 -6.12 10.97 10.23
CA GLY A 2 -6.82 9.69 10.22
C GLY A 2 -7.80 9.60 11.40
N ILE A 3 -9.01 9.14 11.13
CA ILE A 3 -10.04 8.86 12.14
C ILE A 3 -10.39 7.39 12.01
N LYS A 4 -10.38 6.68 13.14
CA LYS A 4 -10.84 5.29 13.23
C LYS A 4 -11.94 5.20 14.27
N TYR A 5 -13.05 4.59 13.90
CA TYR A 5 -14.22 4.41 14.74
C TYR A 5 -14.59 2.93 14.82
N ALA A 6 -14.71 2.39 16.03
CA ALA A 6 -15.21 1.04 16.26
C ALA A 6 -16.74 1.09 16.25
N LEU A 7 -17.35 0.64 15.15
CA LEU A 7 -18.81 0.60 15.00
C LEU A 7 -19.42 -0.54 15.80
N LEU A 8 -18.73 -1.68 15.84
CA LEU A 8 -19.04 -2.87 16.61
C LEU A 8 -17.75 -3.44 17.19
N ASP A 9 -17.83 -4.37 18.15
CA ASP A 9 -16.66 -5.05 18.73
C ASP A 9 -15.77 -5.73 17.68
N ASN A 10 -16.34 -6.08 16.55
CA ASN A 10 -15.68 -6.82 15.46
C ASN A 10 -15.64 -6.03 14.13
N LEU A 11 -16.13 -4.79 14.09
CA LEU A 11 -16.16 -3.96 12.90
C LEU A 11 -15.65 -2.56 13.21
N SER A 12 -14.59 -2.15 12.53
CA SER A 12 -14.04 -0.79 12.60
C SER A 12 -14.11 -0.13 11.24
N LEU A 13 -14.48 1.14 11.23
CA LEU A 13 -14.42 2.01 10.07
C LEU A 13 -13.29 3.02 10.24
N SER A 14 -12.69 3.42 9.15
CA SER A 14 -11.62 4.42 9.14
C SER A 14 -11.78 5.38 7.98
N THR A 15 -11.37 6.62 8.21
CA THR A 15 -11.26 7.65 7.17
C THR A 15 -9.88 8.27 7.28
N ASN A 16 -9.22 8.47 6.15
CA ASN A 16 -7.93 9.15 6.11
C ASN A 16 -7.97 10.29 5.08
N ILE A 17 -7.59 11.48 5.55
CA ILE A 17 -7.47 12.71 4.75
C ILE A 17 -6.00 13.12 4.80
N PRO A 18 -5.18 12.82 3.78
CA PRO A 18 -3.78 13.18 3.76
C PRO A 18 -3.59 14.64 3.36
N PHE A 19 -2.74 15.36 4.09
CA PHE A 19 -2.14 16.61 3.64
C PHE A 19 -0.80 16.29 3.00
N VAL A 20 -0.59 16.75 1.78
CA VAL A 20 0.57 16.43 0.97
C VAL A 20 1.34 17.70 0.66
N TYR A 21 2.61 17.71 1.03
CA TYR A 21 3.60 18.67 0.53
C TYR A 21 4.59 17.92 -0.35
N LYS A 22 4.76 18.41 -1.57
CA LYS A 22 5.77 17.89 -2.52
C LYS A 22 6.62 19.04 -3.01
N SER A 23 7.93 18.83 -3.08
CA SER A 23 8.89 19.70 -3.72
C SER A 23 9.75 18.88 -4.68
N ASP A 24 9.95 19.37 -5.87
CA ASP A 24 10.79 18.78 -6.90
C ASP A 24 11.61 19.87 -7.60
N GLN A 25 12.91 19.64 -7.72
CA GLN A 25 13.83 20.55 -8.39
C GLN A 25 14.50 19.82 -9.55
N ARG A 26 14.07 20.11 -10.77
CA ARG A 26 14.63 19.52 -12.00
C ARG A 26 15.87 20.24 -12.53
N SER A 27 16.03 21.50 -12.21
CA SER A 27 17.17 22.34 -12.61
C SER A 27 17.37 23.44 -11.58
N THR A 28 18.52 24.08 -11.57
CA THR A 28 18.89 25.17 -10.64
C THR A 28 17.90 26.34 -10.61
N SER A 29 17.03 26.47 -11.62
CA SER A 29 16.09 27.58 -11.76
C SER A 29 14.61 27.19 -11.76
N ASN A 30 14.25 25.89 -11.68
CA ASN A 30 12.86 25.41 -11.71
C ASN A 30 12.54 24.54 -10.51
N GLU A 31 12.21 25.18 -9.39
CA GLU A 31 11.61 24.54 -8.23
C GLU A 31 10.07 24.51 -8.38
N ARG A 32 9.49 23.34 -8.18
CA ARG A 32 8.04 23.14 -8.20
C ARG A 32 7.59 22.63 -6.85
N ASN A 33 6.62 23.32 -6.29
CA ASN A 33 6.04 22.99 -4.99
C ASN A 33 4.54 22.74 -5.14
N ALA A 34 4.00 21.75 -4.41
CA ALA A 34 2.58 21.55 -4.28
C ALA A 34 2.24 21.27 -2.82
N THR A 35 1.27 21.99 -2.31
CA THR A 35 0.70 21.79 -0.97
C THR A 35 -0.80 21.70 -1.13
N ASP A 36 -1.37 20.54 -0.89
CA ASP A 36 -2.79 20.30 -1.07
C ASP A 36 -3.25 19.05 -0.30
N ILE A 37 -4.55 18.84 -0.24
CA ILE A 37 -5.13 17.59 0.25
C ILE A 37 -4.84 16.51 -0.82
N GLY A 38 -4.44 15.33 -0.35
CA GLY A 38 -4.33 14.15 -1.21
C GLY A 38 -5.65 13.41 -1.37
N ASP A 39 -5.60 12.17 -1.83
CA ASP A 39 -6.81 11.36 -2.04
C ASP A 39 -7.39 10.90 -0.70
N ILE A 40 -8.68 11.15 -0.51
CA ILE A 40 -9.43 10.73 0.69
C ILE A 40 -9.73 9.24 0.58
N SER A 41 -9.49 8.51 1.67
CA SER A 41 -9.80 7.09 1.72
C SER A 41 -10.73 6.73 2.88
N PHE A 42 -11.63 5.79 2.61
CA PHE A 42 -12.51 5.17 3.57
C PHE A 42 -12.19 3.70 3.65
N GLY A 43 -12.09 3.16 4.85
CA GLY A 43 -11.73 1.77 5.09
C GLY A 43 -12.68 1.08 6.05
N GLY A 44 -12.82 -0.23 5.91
CA GLY A 44 -13.51 -1.11 6.81
C GLY A 44 -12.61 -2.28 7.21
N LEU A 45 -12.61 -2.66 8.47
CA LEU A 45 -11.95 -3.83 9.01
C LEU A 45 -12.96 -4.66 9.79
N TRP A 46 -13.16 -5.90 9.38
CA TRP A 46 -14.08 -6.83 10.00
C TRP A 46 -13.37 -8.09 10.46
N GLN A 47 -13.57 -8.45 11.72
CA GLN A 47 -13.06 -9.67 12.35
C GLN A 47 -14.25 -10.50 12.82
N PRO A 48 -14.68 -11.55 12.06
CA PRO A 48 -15.92 -12.29 12.33
C PRO A 48 -15.94 -12.94 13.71
N LYS A 49 -14.80 -13.41 14.18
CA LYS A 49 -14.65 -14.09 15.45
C LYS A 49 -13.54 -13.45 16.28
N LYS A 50 -13.82 -13.17 17.55
CA LYS A 50 -12.81 -12.69 18.49
C LYS A 50 -11.68 -13.72 18.63
N SER A 51 -10.43 -13.24 18.56
CA SER A 51 -9.28 -14.11 18.71
C SER A 51 -9.20 -14.63 20.15
N ASP A 52 -9.21 -15.94 20.30
CA ASP A 52 -8.99 -16.63 21.59
C ASP A 52 -7.55 -17.14 21.74
N GLY A 53 -6.67 -16.78 20.79
CA GLY A 53 -5.26 -17.15 20.73
C GLY A 53 -4.99 -18.60 20.32
N ARG A 54 -6.01 -19.46 20.26
CA ARG A 54 -5.89 -20.91 19.92
C ARG A 54 -6.56 -21.25 18.60
N SER A 55 -7.66 -20.57 18.27
CA SER A 55 -8.38 -20.80 17.01
C SER A 55 -7.80 -19.95 15.87
N LEU A 56 -8.16 -20.32 14.66
CA LEU A 56 -7.86 -19.54 13.47
C LEU A 56 -8.51 -18.15 13.59
N THR A 57 -7.69 -17.12 13.57
CA THR A 57 -8.12 -15.73 13.53
C THR A 57 -8.17 -15.29 12.07
N MET A 58 -9.31 -14.75 11.65
CA MET A 58 -9.49 -14.20 10.31
C MET A 58 -9.87 -12.72 10.39
N MET A 59 -9.33 -11.91 9.52
CA MET A 59 -9.68 -10.51 9.36
C MET A 59 -9.89 -10.19 7.88
N TYR A 60 -10.91 -9.38 7.61
CA TYR A 60 -11.23 -8.89 6.28
C TYR A 60 -11.12 -7.37 6.28
N ASN A 61 -10.51 -6.83 5.25
CA ASN A 61 -10.39 -5.40 5.08
C ASN A 61 -10.87 -4.99 3.69
N SER A 62 -11.43 -3.80 3.61
CA SER A 62 -11.78 -3.16 2.35
C SER A 62 -11.49 -1.67 2.42
N SER A 63 -11.18 -1.05 1.30
CA SER A 63 -11.06 0.39 1.21
C SER A 63 -11.55 0.92 -0.13
N ILE A 64 -12.00 2.19 -0.09
CA ILE A 64 -12.35 2.98 -1.26
C ILE A 64 -11.55 4.27 -1.18
N VAL A 65 -10.95 4.66 -2.30
CA VAL A 65 -10.19 5.91 -2.43
C VAL A 65 -10.89 6.82 -3.43
N ILE A 66 -11.14 8.04 -3.01
CA ILE A 66 -11.72 9.10 -3.83
C ILE A 66 -10.59 10.04 -4.28
N PRO A 67 -10.44 10.31 -5.58
CA PRO A 67 -9.39 11.17 -6.12
C PRO A 67 -9.70 12.65 -5.86
N SER A 68 -9.58 13.08 -4.59
CA SER A 68 -9.79 14.46 -4.15
C SER A 68 -8.56 15.34 -4.34
N GLY A 69 -7.38 14.76 -4.44
CA GLY A 69 -6.14 15.47 -4.69
C GLY A 69 -5.98 15.92 -6.14
N ALA A 70 -4.98 16.77 -6.39
CA ALA A 70 -4.65 17.24 -7.74
C ALA A 70 -4.23 16.05 -8.64
N SER A 71 -5.02 15.78 -9.67
CA SER A 71 -4.83 14.64 -10.57
C SER A 71 -3.61 14.82 -11.46
N PRO A 72 -2.70 13.82 -11.58
CA PRO A 72 -1.56 13.86 -12.48
C PRO A 72 -1.94 13.91 -13.96
N PHE A 73 -3.21 13.68 -14.27
CA PHE A 73 -3.77 13.67 -15.63
C PHE A 73 -4.50 14.97 -16.01
N LYS A 74 -4.65 15.90 -15.04
CA LYS A 74 -5.34 17.19 -15.26
C LYS A 74 -4.44 18.41 -15.05
N ILE A 75 -3.27 18.20 -14.42
CA ILE A 75 -2.26 19.25 -14.25
C ILE A 75 -1.31 19.28 -15.43
N ASP A 76 -0.60 20.40 -15.60
CA ASP A 76 0.56 20.48 -16.49
C ASP A 76 1.77 19.81 -15.79
N PRO A 77 2.31 18.70 -16.34
CA PRO A 77 3.40 17.96 -15.70
C PRO A 77 4.73 18.71 -15.67
N ASP A 78 4.86 19.80 -16.44
CA ASP A 78 6.09 20.59 -16.48
C ASP A 78 6.11 21.69 -15.41
N THR A 79 4.94 22.16 -14.98
CA THR A 79 4.81 23.30 -14.05
C THR A 79 4.21 22.92 -12.70
N ALA A 80 3.45 21.82 -12.59
CA ALA A 80 2.73 21.45 -11.39
C ALA A 80 3.07 20.03 -10.91
N LEU A 81 2.83 19.77 -9.61
CA LEU A 81 2.98 18.45 -8.99
C LEU A 81 1.61 17.93 -8.57
N SER A 82 1.36 16.64 -8.82
CA SER A 82 0.13 15.98 -8.39
C SER A 82 0.17 15.63 -6.91
N THR A 83 -0.95 15.80 -6.21
CA THR A 83 -1.13 15.36 -4.82
C THR A 83 -2.04 14.15 -4.70
N GLY A 84 -2.76 13.77 -5.77
CA GLY A 84 -3.63 12.61 -5.85
C GLY A 84 -3.29 11.64 -6.98
N SER A 85 -4.00 10.52 -7.03
CA SER A 85 -3.89 9.48 -8.07
C SER A 85 -4.61 9.82 -9.36
N GLY A 86 -5.68 10.61 -9.27
CA GLY A 86 -6.52 11.02 -10.39
C GLY A 86 -7.55 9.99 -10.85
N PHE A 87 -7.75 8.89 -10.11
CA PHE A 87 -8.78 7.89 -10.37
C PHE A 87 -9.34 7.29 -9.06
N TYR A 88 -10.58 6.84 -9.10
CA TYR A 88 -11.16 6.07 -8.01
C TYR A 88 -10.51 4.69 -7.93
N SER A 89 -10.32 4.20 -6.72
CA SER A 89 -9.85 2.83 -6.53
C SER A 89 -10.53 2.16 -5.35
N THR A 90 -10.63 0.85 -5.42
CA THR A 90 -11.10 0.01 -4.31
C THR A 90 -10.09 -1.09 -4.05
N SER A 91 -10.00 -1.51 -2.80
CA SER A 91 -9.24 -2.70 -2.44
C SER A 91 -10.04 -3.58 -1.49
N ALA A 92 -9.78 -4.87 -1.56
CA ALA A 92 -10.28 -5.83 -0.61
C ALA A 92 -9.15 -6.79 -0.25
N GLY A 93 -9.14 -7.26 0.98
CA GLY A 93 -8.14 -8.21 1.43
C GLY A 93 -8.65 -9.04 2.60
N PHE A 94 -7.96 -10.14 2.82
CA PHE A 94 -8.15 -10.98 4.00
C PHE A 94 -6.79 -11.34 4.59
N SER A 95 -6.77 -11.59 5.88
CA SER A 95 -5.64 -12.20 6.56
C SER A 95 -6.15 -13.29 7.51
N ALA A 96 -5.36 -14.34 7.60
CA ALA A 96 -5.62 -15.46 8.49
C ALA A 96 -4.36 -15.77 9.28
N SER A 97 -4.50 -16.06 10.56
CA SER A 97 -3.37 -16.42 11.42
C SER A 97 -3.77 -17.44 12.48
N LYS A 98 -2.81 -18.27 12.85
CA LYS A 98 -3.00 -19.29 13.89
C LYS A 98 -1.73 -19.45 14.73
N SER A 99 -1.90 -19.48 16.04
CA SER A 99 -0.85 -19.85 16.97
C SER A 99 -0.81 -21.36 17.16
N LEU A 100 0.37 -21.93 17.00
CA LEU A 100 0.67 -23.36 17.13
C LEU A 100 1.91 -23.51 18.02
N ASP A 101 1.85 -22.97 19.24
CA ASP A 101 2.97 -22.88 20.18
C ASP A 101 4.07 -23.94 19.95
N PRO A 102 5.34 -23.54 19.69
CA PRO A 102 5.90 -22.17 19.71
C PRO A 102 5.87 -21.41 18.35
N VAL A 103 5.14 -21.92 17.37
CA VAL A 103 5.05 -21.36 16.01
C VAL A 103 3.77 -20.54 15.86
N PHE A 104 3.87 -19.42 15.17
CA PHE A 104 2.76 -18.63 14.71
C PHE A 104 2.78 -18.59 13.17
N VAL A 105 1.72 -19.06 12.54
CA VAL A 105 1.58 -19.05 11.07
C VAL A 105 0.57 -18.00 10.65
N PHE A 106 0.85 -17.34 9.52
CA PHE A 106 -0.03 -16.32 9.00
C PHE A 106 0.00 -16.29 7.46
N GLY A 107 -1.08 -15.81 6.90
CA GLY A 107 -1.19 -15.58 5.46
C GLY A 107 -2.18 -14.48 5.15
N SER A 108 -2.02 -13.85 4.01
CA SER A 108 -2.93 -12.81 3.54
C SER A 108 -3.08 -12.83 2.03
N GLY A 109 -4.22 -12.34 1.56
CA GLY A 109 -4.47 -12.08 0.16
C GLY A 109 -5.14 -10.71 0.01
N SER A 110 -4.82 -10.02 -1.07
CA SER A 110 -5.39 -8.71 -1.37
C SER A 110 -5.56 -8.50 -2.86
N ILE A 111 -6.57 -7.74 -3.21
CA ILE A 111 -6.81 -7.25 -4.57
C ILE A 111 -6.97 -5.74 -4.52
N TYR A 112 -6.30 -5.06 -5.44
CA TYR A 112 -6.43 -3.63 -5.67
C TYR A 112 -7.03 -3.43 -7.06
N TYR A 113 -8.12 -2.70 -7.13
CA TYR A 113 -8.88 -2.47 -8.34
C TYR A 113 -9.09 -0.96 -8.57
N PRO A 114 -8.23 -0.30 -9.37
CA PRO A 114 -8.43 1.07 -9.79
C PRO A 114 -9.45 1.14 -10.93
N LEU A 115 -10.26 2.19 -10.93
CA LEU A 115 -11.17 2.51 -12.02
C LEU A 115 -10.44 3.34 -13.08
N ASN A 116 -10.95 3.31 -14.32
CA ASN A 116 -10.37 4.09 -15.39
C ASN A 116 -10.59 5.59 -15.14
N ALA A 117 -9.57 6.40 -15.41
CA ALA A 117 -9.73 7.84 -15.56
C ALA A 117 -10.07 8.14 -17.01
N SER A 118 -11.27 8.66 -17.26
CA SER A 118 -11.79 9.05 -18.58
C SER A 118 -11.97 10.56 -18.65
N ASP A 119 -12.35 11.05 -19.81
CA ASP A 119 -12.62 12.47 -20.09
C ASP A 119 -11.42 13.37 -19.77
N LEU A 120 -10.25 12.89 -20.16
CA LEU A 120 -8.99 13.61 -20.01
C LEU A 120 -8.70 14.39 -21.30
N SER A 121 -8.03 15.53 -21.16
CA SER A 121 -7.58 16.35 -22.29
C SER A 121 -6.17 16.91 -22.04
N GLN A 122 -5.32 16.07 -21.39
CA GLN A 122 -3.98 16.50 -21.02
C GLN A 122 -3.04 16.44 -22.22
N ARG A 123 -2.47 17.61 -22.56
CA ARG A 123 -1.42 17.70 -23.56
C ARG A 123 -0.10 17.18 -22.99
N ARG A 124 0.55 16.32 -23.74
CA ARG A 124 1.85 15.71 -23.43
C ARG A 124 2.88 16.12 -24.49
N PRO A 125 4.19 15.90 -24.26
CA PRO A 125 5.23 16.12 -25.26
C PRO A 125 4.86 15.46 -26.61
N ASN A 126 5.34 16.04 -27.70
CA ASN A 126 5.02 15.65 -29.09
C ASN A 126 3.55 15.91 -29.49
N ASN A 127 2.89 16.89 -28.86
CA ASN A 127 1.51 17.29 -29.15
C ASN A 127 0.45 16.17 -29.02
N ARG A 128 0.74 15.14 -28.22
CA ARG A 128 -0.19 14.05 -27.94
C ARG A 128 -1.19 14.44 -26.86
N ILE A 129 -2.45 14.14 -27.05
CA ILE A 129 -3.51 14.40 -26.07
C ILE A 129 -3.91 13.08 -25.42
N LEU A 130 -3.74 13.01 -24.09
CA LEU A 130 -4.17 11.86 -23.28
C LEU A 130 -5.67 11.98 -23.01
N THR A 131 -6.44 11.00 -23.45
CA THR A 131 -7.92 11.00 -23.33
C THR A 131 -8.43 10.08 -22.23
N LYS A 132 -7.72 8.98 -21.95
CA LYS A 132 -8.12 7.99 -20.94
C LYS A 132 -6.90 7.25 -20.40
N VAL A 133 -6.95 6.91 -19.13
CA VAL A 133 -5.98 6.02 -18.46
C VAL A 133 -6.72 4.85 -17.83
N ALA A 134 -6.27 3.64 -18.13
CA ALA A 134 -6.70 2.41 -17.46
C ALA A 134 -5.55 1.87 -16.60
N PRO A 135 -5.57 2.14 -15.28
CA PRO A 135 -4.50 1.71 -14.39
C PRO A 135 -4.47 0.19 -14.22
N GLY A 136 -3.30 -0.36 -13.94
CA GLY A 136 -3.13 -1.78 -13.68
C GLY A 136 -3.77 -2.20 -12.35
N LYS A 137 -4.37 -3.39 -12.36
CA LYS A 137 -4.92 -4.07 -11.17
C LYS A 137 -3.81 -4.84 -10.50
N THR A 138 -3.86 -4.96 -9.16
CA THR A 138 -2.83 -5.69 -8.42
C THR A 138 -3.46 -6.79 -7.58
N LEU A 139 -2.85 -7.97 -7.62
CA LEU A 139 -3.12 -9.10 -6.74
C LEU A 139 -1.92 -9.28 -5.83
N GLY A 140 -2.14 -9.32 -4.52
CA GLY A 140 -1.12 -9.57 -3.51
C GLY A 140 -1.40 -10.86 -2.74
N LEU A 141 -0.38 -11.64 -2.46
CA LEU A 141 -0.42 -12.83 -1.60
C LEU A 141 0.79 -12.82 -0.67
N SER A 142 0.60 -13.24 0.58
CA SER A 142 1.70 -13.39 1.53
C SER A 142 1.45 -14.58 2.42
N LEU A 143 2.53 -15.33 2.69
CA LEU A 143 2.54 -16.46 3.62
C LEU A 143 3.78 -16.34 4.49
N GLY A 144 3.65 -16.66 5.77
CA GLY A 144 4.78 -16.58 6.67
C GLY A 144 4.55 -17.33 7.98
N MET A 145 5.64 -17.40 8.73
CA MET A 145 5.63 -17.97 10.07
C MET A 145 6.56 -17.18 10.99
N ALA A 146 6.26 -17.20 12.26
CA ALA A 146 7.13 -16.67 13.30
C ALA A 146 7.36 -17.78 14.34
N TYR A 147 8.55 -17.81 14.90
CA TYR A 147 8.96 -18.76 15.91
C TYR A 147 9.45 -18.03 17.16
N ALA A 148 8.90 -18.36 18.31
CA ALA A 148 9.35 -17.82 19.58
C ALA A 148 10.59 -18.59 20.06
N LEU A 149 11.77 -17.97 19.94
CA LEU A 149 13.03 -18.55 20.46
C LEU A 149 13.08 -18.49 22.00
N SER A 150 12.50 -17.44 22.57
CA SER A 150 12.37 -17.23 23.99
C SER A 150 11.19 -16.31 24.29
N TYR A 151 10.94 -16.02 25.58
CA TYR A 151 9.93 -15.03 25.98
C TYR A 151 10.21 -13.59 25.48
N THR A 152 11.45 -13.33 25.09
CA THR A 152 11.90 -12.00 24.66
C THR A 152 12.30 -11.93 23.20
N VAL A 153 12.62 -13.06 22.57
CA VAL A 153 13.16 -13.11 21.20
C VAL A 153 12.28 -13.98 20.30
N SER A 154 11.93 -13.43 19.16
CA SER A 154 11.25 -14.15 18.08
C SER A 154 11.96 -13.92 16.75
N ILE A 155 11.88 -14.91 15.89
CA ILE A 155 12.26 -14.79 14.47
C ILE A 155 11.02 -14.98 13.61
N ASN A 156 11.00 -14.35 12.45
CA ASN A 156 9.92 -14.55 11.48
C ASN A 156 10.50 -14.66 10.07
N THR A 157 9.79 -15.39 9.24
CA THR A 157 10.06 -15.47 7.81
C THR A 157 8.74 -15.42 7.07
N SER A 158 8.73 -14.72 5.94
CA SER A 158 7.56 -14.68 5.06
C SER A 158 7.97 -14.48 3.61
N VAL A 159 7.15 -14.99 2.70
CA VAL A 159 7.23 -14.72 1.27
C VAL A 159 6.01 -13.90 0.91
N SER A 160 6.24 -12.76 0.25
CA SER A 160 5.20 -11.94 -0.34
C SER A 160 5.33 -11.95 -1.86
N PHE A 161 4.19 -12.06 -2.52
CA PHE A 161 4.05 -12.06 -3.97
C PHE A 161 3.07 -10.97 -4.37
N SER A 162 3.39 -10.21 -5.42
CA SER A 162 2.52 -9.20 -5.99
C SER A 162 2.57 -9.27 -7.51
N TYR A 163 1.41 -9.33 -8.13
CA TYR A 163 1.25 -9.28 -9.58
C TYR A 163 0.42 -8.06 -9.96
N ALA A 164 1.00 -7.19 -10.79
CA ALA A 164 0.32 -6.01 -11.32
C ALA A 164 0.13 -6.14 -12.84
N THR A 165 -1.11 -5.95 -13.29
CA THR A 165 -1.45 -5.95 -14.71
C THR A 165 -0.98 -4.65 -15.38
N LYS A 166 -0.99 -4.65 -16.70
CA LYS A 166 -0.55 -3.52 -17.53
C LYS A 166 -1.36 -2.26 -17.27
N TYR A 167 -0.67 -1.12 -17.25
CA TYR A 167 -1.28 0.19 -17.45
C TYR A 167 -1.52 0.42 -18.94
N LYS A 168 -2.67 1.04 -19.32
CA LYS A 168 -2.96 1.45 -20.69
C LYS A 168 -3.27 2.94 -20.73
N TYR A 169 -2.62 3.62 -21.66
CA TYR A 169 -2.82 5.03 -21.95
C TYR A 169 -3.46 5.17 -23.32
N TYR A 170 -4.58 5.87 -23.41
CA TYR A 170 -5.30 6.10 -24.64
C TYR A 170 -5.07 7.55 -25.08
N TRP A 171 -4.70 7.69 -26.34
CA TRP A 171 -4.36 8.96 -26.93
C TRP A 171 -5.40 9.33 -27.97
N GLU A 172 -5.60 10.65 -28.19
CA GLU A 172 -6.42 11.13 -29.29
C GLU A 172 -5.71 10.84 -30.63
N ASN A 173 -6.43 10.24 -31.56
CA ASN A 173 -5.94 9.91 -32.93
C ASN A 173 -4.71 8.98 -33.00
N GLU A 174 -4.36 8.27 -31.94
CA GLU A 174 -3.22 7.35 -31.91
C GLU A 174 -3.58 6.00 -31.26
N SER A 175 -2.74 5.01 -31.52
CA SER A 175 -2.83 3.70 -30.85
C SER A 175 -2.54 3.85 -29.33
N SER A 176 -3.21 3.06 -28.52
CA SER A 176 -2.97 3.01 -27.08
C SER A 176 -1.54 2.54 -26.79
N SER A 177 -0.88 3.19 -25.82
CA SER A 177 0.40 2.71 -25.28
C SER A 177 0.16 1.91 -24.00
N THR A 178 0.97 0.89 -23.78
CA THR A 178 0.80 -0.05 -22.67
C THR A 178 2.13 -0.21 -21.94
N SER A 179 2.13 -0.12 -20.61
CA SER A 179 3.29 -0.50 -19.79
C SER A 179 3.38 -2.02 -19.66
N GLY A 180 4.54 -2.53 -19.25
CA GLY A 180 4.70 -3.95 -18.92
C GLY A 180 3.88 -4.38 -17.70
N GLU A 181 3.64 -5.68 -17.58
CA GLU A 181 3.21 -6.33 -16.35
C GLU A 181 4.37 -6.33 -15.37
N SER A 182 4.06 -6.34 -14.08
CA SER A 182 5.08 -6.42 -13.03
C SER A 182 4.75 -7.56 -12.08
N THR A 183 5.73 -8.42 -11.85
CA THR A 183 5.66 -9.50 -10.87
C THR A 183 6.77 -9.30 -9.85
N SER A 184 6.41 -9.07 -8.60
CA SER A 184 7.34 -8.89 -7.50
C SER A 184 7.17 -10.02 -6.48
N ALA A 185 8.26 -10.66 -6.10
CA ALA A 185 8.31 -11.61 -5.01
C ALA A 185 9.46 -11.24 -4.07
N VAL A 186 9.22 -11.25 -2.77
CA VAL A 186 10.19 -10.87 -1.75
C VAL A 186 10.15 -11.90 -0.62
N LEU A 187 11.33 -12.39 -0.24
CA LEU A 187 11.55 -13.16 0.98
C LEU A 187 11.92 -12.18 2.10
N ASN A 188 11.14 -12.17 3.17
CA ASN A 188 11.42 -11.39 4.36
C ASN A 188 11.89 -12.29 5.50
N ILE A 189 12.95 -11.90 6.16
CA ILE A 189 13.48 -12.54 7.37
C ILE A 189 13.59 -11.45 8.42
N GLY A 190 13.01 -11.67 9.59
CA GLY A 190 12.99 -10.68 10.65
C GLY A 190 13.22 -11.26 12.02
N SER A 191 13.52 -10.38 12.96
CA SER A 191 13.61 -10.71 14.37
C SER A 191 12.92 -9.64 15.21
N GLY A 192 12.33 -10.07 16.32
CA GLY A 192 11.70 -9.21 17.31
C GLY A 192 12.31 -9.43 18.68
N TRP A 193 12.65 -8.34 19.38
CA TRP A 193 13.12 -8.35 20.75
C TRP A 193 12.15 -7.58 21.63
N ARG A 194 11.47 -8.30 22.51
CA ARG A 194 10.54 -7.71 23.48
C ARG A 194 11.34 -7.09 24.62
N ILE A 195 11.31 -5.77 24.72
CA ILE A 195 11.95 -5.02 25.83
C ILE A 195 11.01 -4.91 27.02
N SER A 196 9.71 -4.81 26.77
CA SER A 196 8.65 -4.78 27.77
C SER A 196 7.39 -5.47 27.24
N PRO A 197 6.38 -5.75 28.07
CA PRO A 197 5.13 -6.38 27.61
C PRO A 197 4.45 -5.66 26.45
N GLN A 198 4.71 -4.36 26.28
CA GLN A 198 4.08 -3.50 25.26
C GLN A 198 5.05 -3.02 24.18
N LYS A 199 6.37 -3.28 24.33
CA LYS A 199 7.40 -2.72 23.43
C LYS A 199 8.26 -3.84 22.86
N THR A 200 8.32 -3.90 21.53
CA THR A 200 9.18 -4.83 20.80
C THR A 200 9.99 -4.04 19.77
N ILE A 201 11.31 -4.14 19.84
CA ILE A 201 12.20 -3.72 18.74
C ILE A 201 12.10 -4.78 17.67
N SER A 202 11.99 -4.37 16.41
CA SER A 202 12.00 -5.31 15.30
C SER A 202 13.00 -4.90 14.21
N THR A 203 13.62 -5.91 13.61
CA THR A 203 14.46 -5.78 12.43
C THR A 203 13.93 -6.72 11.36
N SER A 204 14.05 -6.32 10.10
CA SER A 204 13.75 -7.21 8.99
C SER A 204 14.65 -6.93 7.79
N LEU A 205 14.98 -8.00 7.07
CA LEU A 205 15.69 -8.01 5.80
C LEU A 205 14.76 -8.59 4.76
N GLY A 206 14.47 -7.83 3.71
CA GLY A 206 13.77 -8.29 2.51
C GLY A 206 14.77 -8.57 1.40
N ILE A 207 14.63 -9.72 0.75
CA ILE A 207 15.42 -10.15 -0.38
C ILE A 207 14.51 -10.30 -1.58
N GLY A 208 14.76 -9.54 -2.65
CA GLY A 208 14.02 -9.65 -3.91
C GLY A 208 14.28 -10.96 -4.60
N LEU A 209 13.21 -11.64 -4.99
CA LEU A 209 13.26 -12.92 -5.70
C LEU A 209 12.95 -12.77 -7.20
N THR A 210 12.60 -11.56 -7.62
CA THR A 210 12.26 -11.25 -9.02
C THR A 210 12.86 -9.91 -9.43
N ASN A 211 13.05 -9.71 -10.73
CA ASN A 211 13.65 -8.48 -11.28
C ASN A 211 12.85 -7.20 -10.99
N SER A 212 11.57 -7.30 -10.67
CA SER A 212 10.73 -6.13 -10.31
C SER A 212 10.71 -5.84 -8.81
N ALA A 213 11.31 -6.70 -7.99
CA ALA A 213 11.47 -6.47 -6.57
C ALA A 213 12.77 -5.70 -6.30
N SER A 214 12.83 -4.96 -5.21
CA SER A 214 14.09 -4.38 -4.73
C SER A 214 15.03 -5.50 -4.31
N ASP A 215 16.30 -5.44 -4.69
CA ASP A 215 17.28 -6.49 -4.39
C ASP A 215 17.38 -6.75 -2.89
N PHE A 216 17.49 -5.67 -2.09
CA PHE A 216 17.52 -5.72 -0.64
C PHE A 216 16.73 -4.57 -0.02
N THR A 217 16.03 -4.87 1.07
CA THR A 217 15.35 -3.89 1.91
C THR A 217 15.69 -4.18 3.37
N PHE A 218 16.14 -3.18 4.10
CA PHE A 218 16.37 -3.29 5.55
C PHE A 218 15.41 -2.38 6.28
N SER A 219 14.77 -2.90 7.33
CA SER A 219 13.88 -2.14 8.21
C SER A 219 14.28 -2.35 9.67
N PHE A 220 14.23 -1.26 10.41
CA PHE A 220 14.46 -1.23 11.85
C PHE A 220 13.35 -0.38 12.51
N SER A 221 12.71 -0.92 13.53
CA SER A 221 11.61 -0.24 14.22
C SER A 221 11.78 -0.31 15.73
N ILE A 222 11.69 0.86 16.37
CA ILE A 222 11.68 1.01 17.83
C ILE A 222 10.40 1.76 18.21
N PRO A 223 9.55 1.19 19.08
CA PRO A 223 8.37 1.90 19.57
C PRO A 223 8.76 2.91 20.66
N PHE A 224 8.33 4.16 20.50
CA PHE A 224 8.45 5.21 21.50
C PHE A 224 7.07 5.65 21.96
N ASP A 225 6.89 5.81 23.28
CA ASP A 225 5.67 6.41 23.85
C ASP A 225 6.02 7.83 24.30
N PHE A 226 5.30 8.79 23.76
CA PHE A 226 5.31 10.15 24.25
C PHE A 226 4.10 10.32 25.17
N LYS A 227 4.32 10.58 26.45
CA LYS A 227 3.27 11.08 27.34
C LYS A 227 3.17 12.58 27.09
N LEU A 228 2.07 13.02 26.52
CA LEU A 228 1.65 14.41 26.47
C LEU A 228 0.98 14.79 27.78
#